data_cef39b8c9f54c40cf6410e2a940e71d5
#
_entry.id   cef39b8c9f54c40cf6410e2a940e71d5
#
_cell.length_a   1.000
_cell.length_b   1.000
_cell.length_c   1.000
_cell.angle_alpha   90.00
_cell.angle_beta   90.00
_cell.angle_gamma   90.00
#
_symmetry.space_group_name_H-M   'P 1'
#
loop_
_entity.id
_entity.type
_entity.pdbx_description
1 polymer ?
#
loop_
_entity_poly.entity_id
_entity_poly.type
_entity_poly.pdbx_seq_one_letter_code
_entity_poly.pdbx_strand_id
1 'polypeptide(L)'
;MFLSTWFINIAFFNYFYGIAFDMIKERLNYKNMLKAAITFSSYAMNLTLSVLITFFFKFHIRLVLVNSTTIESIDKQNLEFNQRFDLSYYENWVQVFGENKFLWFFPDLSEKGRPKGDGLNWKTSSIIEQ
;
A
#
# COMPACT_ATOMS: atom_id res chain seq x y z
N MET A 1 -0.94 4.00 -7.61
CA MET A 1 -0.31 2.71 -8.00
C MET A 1 -1.10 1.49 -7.51
N PHE A 2 -1.37 1.33 -6.20
CA PHE A 2 -2.08 0.16 -5.66
C PHE A 2 -3.40 -0.15 -6.37
N LEU A 3 -4.33 0.81 -6.43
CA LEU A 3 -5.63 0.62 -7.09
C LEU A 3 -5.51 0.39 -8.60
N SER A 4 -4.54 1.05 -9.26
CA SER A 4 -4.35 0.90 -10.71
C SER A 4 -3.85 -0.49 -11.09
N THR A 5 -2.95 -1.10 -10.30
CA THR A 5 -2.46 -2.46 -10.58
C THR A 5 -3.57 -3.50 -10.42
N TRP A 6 -4.43 -3.38 -9.41
CA TRP A 6 -5.58 -4.25 -9.23
C TRP A 6 -6.65 -4.06 -10.30
N PHE A 7 -6.91 -2.81 -10.70
CA PHE A 7 -7.82 -2.52 -11.81
C PHE A 7 -7.33 -3.16 -13.12
N ILE A 8 -6.04 -3.06 -13.43
CA ILE A 8 -5.43 -3.70 -14.60
C ILE A 8 -5.58 -5.23 -14.51
N ASN A 9 -5.35 -5.85 -13.35
CA ASN A 9 -5.54 -7.29 -13.19
C ASN A 9 -6.97 -7.73 -13.48
N ILE A 10 -7.96 -7.00 -12.97
CA ILE A 10 -9.38 -7.30 -13.19
C ILE A 10 -9.75 -7.13 -14.66
N ALA A 11 -9.34 -6.01 -15.28
CA ALA A 11 -9.63 -5.72 -16.69
C ALA A 11 -8.95 -6.75 -17.63
N PHE A 12 -7.73 -7.14 -17.32
CA PHE A 12 -6.96 -8.11 -18.12
C PHE A 12 -7.40 -9.55 -17.91
N PHE A 13 -8.08 -9.86 -16.81
CA PHE A 13 -8.53 -11.22 -16.52
C PHE A 13 -9.45 -11.79 -17.59
N ASN A 14 -10.40 -11.00 -18.07
CA ASN A 14 -11.31 -11.43 -19.13
C ASN A 14 -10.57 -11.71 -20.45
N TYR A 15 -9.60 -10.87 -20.80
CA TYR A 15 -8.76 -11.05 -21.98
C TYR A 15 -7.87 -12.31 -21.86
N PHE A 16 -7.28 -12.49 -20.69
CA PHE A 16 -6.48 -13.68 -20.38
C PHE A 16 -7.31 -14.97 -20.48
N TYR A 17 -8.52 -14.96 -19.91
CA TYR A 17 -9.44 -16.10 -19.98
C TYR A 17 -9.82 -16.42 -21.42
N GLY A 18 -10.10 -15.42 -22.25
CA GLY A 18 -10.38 -15.60 -23.68
C GLY A 18 -9.25 -16.30 -24.43
N ILE A 19 -8.01 -15.81 -24.26
CA ILE A 19 -6.83 -16.43 -24.90
C ILE A 19 -6.60 -17.86 -24.41
N ALA A 20 -6.76 -18.11 -23.10
CA ALA A 20 -6.60 -19.46 -22.54
C ALA A 20 -7.65 -20.42 -23.11
N PHE A 21 -8.89 -19.97 -23.27
CA PHE A 21 -9.97 -20.75 -23.85
C PHE A 21 -9.73 -21.06 -25.33
N ASP A 22 -9.27 -20.07 -26.11
CA ASP A 22 -8.96 -20.23 -27.55
C ASP A 22 -7.80 -21.21 -27.75
N MET A 23 -6.81 -21.23 -26.85
CA MET A 23 -5.71 -22.19 -26.88
C MET A 23 -6.17 -23.63 -26.69
N ILE A 24 -7.19 -23.86 -25.87
CA ILE A 24 -7.73 -25.19 -25.62
C ILE A 24 -8.54 -25.68 -26.84
N LYS A 25 -9.19 -24.76 -27.54
CA LYS A 25 -10.11 -25.06 -28.64
C LYS A 25 -9.45 -25.15 -30.01
N GLU A 26 -8.43 -24.32 -30.27
CA GLU A 26 -7.70 -24.30 -31.54
C GLU A 26 -6.47 -25.20 -31.52
N ARG A 27 -6.20 -25.88 -32.66
CA ARG A 27 -4.94 -26.61 -32.86
C ARG A 27 -3.77 -25.64 -32.73
N LEU A 28 -2.81 -26.01 -31.88
CA LEU A 28 -1.59 -25.25 -31.56
C LEU A 28 -0.86 -24.76 -32.81
N ASN A 29 -1.09 -23.51 -33.18
CA ASN A 29 -0.28 -22.83 -34.18
C ASN A 29 0.83 -22.05 -33.45
N TYR A 30 2.06 -22.08 -33.97
CA TYR A 30 3.23 -21.41 -33.37
C TYR A 30 2.97 -19.93 -33.02
N LYS A 31 2.27 -19.19 -33.90
CA LYS A 31 1.92 -17.77 -33.63
C LYS A 31 1.00 -17.60 -32.42
N ASN A 32 0.06 -18.52 -32.23
CA ASN A 32 -0.88 -18.48 -31.11
C ASN A 32 -0.18 -18.88 -29.80
N MET A 33 0.74 -19.84 -29.86
CA MET A 33 1.59 -20.21 -28.72
C MET A 33 2.46 -19.03 -28.25
N LEU A 34 3.09 -18.31 -29.16
CA LEU A 34 3.93 -17.16 -28.81
C LEU A 34 3.12 -16.03 -28.18
N LYS A 35 1.95 -15.70 -28.75
CA LYS A 35 1.03 -14.71 -28.16
C LYS A 35 0.60 -15.09 -26.76
N ALA A 36 0.22 -16.35 -26.58
CA ALA A 36 -0.21 -16.85 -25.28
C ALA A 36 0.93 -16.82 -24.25
N ALA A 37 2.13 -17.21 -24.62
CA ALA A 37 3.29 -17.17 -23.73
C ALA A 37 3.61 -15.75 -23.27
N ILE A 38 3.58 -14.76 -24.19
CA ILE A 38 3.79 -13.35 -23.85
C ILE A 38 2.68 -12.83 -22.93
N THR A 39 1.41 -13.12 -23.25
CA THR A 39 0.27 -12.69 -22.43
C THR A 39 0.31 -13.30 -21.04
N PHE A 40 0.62 -14.61 -20.94
CA PHE A 40 0.73 -15.31 -19.67
C PHE A 40 1.85 -14.74 -18.80
N SER A 41 3.04 -14.53 -19.38
CA SER A 41 4.18 -13.94 -18.67
C SER A 41 3.88 -12.53 -18.18
N SER A 42 3.25 -11.69 -19.01
CA SER A 42 2.88 -10.32 -18.66
C SER A 42 1.85 -10.29 -17.53
N TYR A 43 0.85 -11.18 -17.58
CA TYR A 43 -0.17 -11.28 -16.53
C TYR A 43 0.42 -11.76 -15.20
N ALA A 44 1.27 -12.81 -15.24
CA ALA A 44 1.94 -13.34 -14.06
C ALA A 44 2.84 -12.27 -13.40
N MET A 45 3.58 -11.52 -14.20
CA MET A 45 4.43 -10.43 -13.70
C MET A 45 3.60 -9.31 -13.05
N ASN A 46 2.50 -8.90 -13.69
CA ASN A 46 1.60 -7.88 -13.14
C ASN A 46 0.94 -8.35 -11.84
N LEU A 47 0.48 -9.59 -11.79
CA LEU A 47 -0.12 -10.17 -10.58
C LEU A 47 0.89 -10.20 -9.42
N THR A 48 2.11 -10.68 -9.67
CA THR A 48 3.19 -10.69 -8.68
C THR A 48 3.47 -9.29 -8.15
N LEU A 49 3.60 -8.30 -9.04
CA LEU A 49 3.82 -6.91 -8.66
C LEU A 49 2.66 -6.36 -7.82
N SER A 50 1.42 -6.67 -8.17
CA SER A 50 0.22 -6.25 -7.42
C SER A 50 0.20 -6.80 -5.99
N VAL A 51 0.60 -8.06 -5.82
CA VAL A 51 0.73 -8.71 -4.50
C VAL A 51 1.81 -8.02 -3.67
N LEU A 52 3.01 -7.80 -4.25
CA LEU A 52 4.11 -7.11 -3.57
C LEU A 52 3.72 -5.69 -3.14
N ILE A 53 3.09 -4.91 -4.03
CA ILE A 53 2.61 -3.56 -3.71
C ILE A 53 1.57 -3.61 -2.59
N THR A 54 0.71 -4.64 -2.55
CA THR A 54 -0.28 -4.80 -1.49
C THR A 54 0.37 -5.02 -0.13
N PHE A 55 1.38 -5.89 -0.04
CA PHE A 55 2.13 -6.09 1.20
C PHE A 55 2.87 -4.83 1.65
N PHE A 56 3.53 -4.15 0.71
CA PHE A 56 4.21 -2.90 0.97
C PHE A 56 3.26 -1.81 1.48
N PHE A 57 2.09 -1.66 0.85
CA PHE A 57 1.08 -0.72 1.26
C PHE A 57 0.53 -1.01 2.67
N LYS A 58 0.22 -2.27 2.97
CA LYS A 58 -0.19 -2.70 4.32
C LYS A 58 0.87 -2.38 5.36
N PHE A 59 2.13 -2.64 5.05
CA PHE A 59 3.24 -2.35 5.94
C PHE A 59 3.33 -0.86 6.27
N HIS A 60 3.26 0.01 5.25
CA HIS A 60 3.30 1.47 5.48
C HIS A 60 2.08 2.00 6.23
N ILE A 61 0.89 1.49 5.96
CA ILE A 61 -0.30 1.86 6.76
C ILE A 61 -0.09 1.47 8.22
N ARG A 62 0.44 0.29 8.49
CA ARG A 62 0.74 -0.13 9.86
C ARG A 62 1.72 0.81 10.56
N LEU A 63 2.79 1.24 9.87
CA LEU A 63 3.76 2.20 10.43
C LEU A 63 3.08 3.52 10.82
N VAL A 64 2.20 4.04 9.97
CA VAL A 64 1.43 5.27 10.28
C VAL A 64 0.51 5.06 11.48
N LEU A 65 -0.19 3.92 11.54
CA LEU A 65 -1.13 3.63 12.63
C LEU A 65 -0.45 3.49 14.00
N VAL A 66 0.79 3.02 14.02
CA VAL A 66 1.59 2.85 15.26
C VAL A 66 2.53 4.04 15.50
N ASN A 67 2.50 5.04 14.60
CA ASN A 67 3.39 6.21 14.62
C ASN A 67 4.86 5.84 14.78
N SER A 68 5.33 4.87 14.01
CA SER A 68 6.71 4.40 14.02
C SER A 68 7.34 4.48 12.64
N THR A 69 8.64 4.67 12.61
CA THR A 69 9.43 4.60 11.37
C THR A 69 9.79 3.15 11.02
N THR A 70 10.23 2.93 9.79
CA THR A 70 10.70 1.61 9.34
C THR A 70 11.85 1.09 10.21
N ILE A 71 12.75 1.98 10.61
CA ILE A 71 13.91 1.62 11.44
C ILE A 71 13.45 1.21 12.84
N GLU A 72 12.58 1.98 13.46
CA GLU A 72 12.02 1.69 14.77
C GLU A 72 11.21 0.39 14.78
N SER A 73 10.49 0.08 13.70
CA SER A 73 9.73 -1.17 13.59
C SER A 73 10.61 -2.42 13.51
N ILE A 74 11.87 -2.28 13.09
CA ILE A 74 12.88 -3.36 13.01
C ILE A 74 13.68 -3.47 14.30
N ASP A 75 13.91 -2.33 14.97
CA ASP A 75 14.66 -2.29 16.24
C ASP A 75 13.78 -2.73 17.42
N LYS A 76 13.90 -4.01 17.75
CA LYS A 76 13.18 -4.62 18.88
C LYS A 76 13.75 -4.26 20.25
N GLN A 77 14.92 -3.65 20.31
CA GLN A 77 15.61 -3.36 21.58
C GLN A 77 15.08 -2.10 22.26
N ASN A 78 14.47 -1.18 21.51
CA ASN A 78 13.93 0.09 22.00
C ASN A 78 12.40 0.16 21.94
N LEU A 79 11.71 -0.92 22.34
CA LEU A 79 10.25 -1.00 22.30
C LEU A 79 9.57 0.11 23.14
N GLU A 80 10.12 0.45 24.31
CA GLU A 80 9.59 1.50 25.17
C GLU A 80 9.71 2.87 24.53
N PHE A 81 10.83 3.15 23.86
CA PHE A 81 11.02 4.40 23.13
C PHE A 81 10.08 4.52 21.96
N ASN A 82 9.87 3.43 21.20
CA ASN A 82 8.99 3.38 20.05
C ASN A 82 7.52 3.57 20.44
N GLN A 83 7.11 3.09 21.63
CA GLN A 83 5.74 3.25 22.14
C GLN A 83 5.46 4.66 22.68
N ARG A 84 6.47 5.45 22.95
CA ARG A 84 6.33 6.79 23.51
C ARG A 84 5.51 7.73 22.64
N PHE A 85 5.56 7.58 21.33
CA PHE A 85 4.87 8.42 20.36
C PHE A 85 3.58 7.79 19.81
N ASP A 86 3.25 6.57 20.25
CA ASP A 86 2.00 5.90 19.89
C ASP A 86 0.87 6.41 20.80
N LEU A 87 -0.01 7.23 20.26
CA LEU A 87 -1.14 7.80 20.99
C LEU A 87 -2.40 6.93 20.89
N SER A 88 -2.88 6.79 19.66
CA SER A 88 -3.96 5.89 19.26
C SER A 88 -3.99 5.82 17.73
N TYR A 89 -4.57 4.78 17.15
CA TYR A 89 -4.64 4.60 15.71
C TYR A 89 -5.24 5.80 14.98
N TYR A 90 -6.29 6.40 15.55
CA TYR A 90 -6.93 7.56 14.96
C TYR A 90 -6.07 8.83 15.08
N GLU A 91 -5.50 9.09 16.24
CA GLU A 91 -4.66 10.26 16.47
C GLU A 91 -3.36 10.19 15.65
N ASN A 92 -2.73 9.01 15.58
CA ASN A 92 -1.56 8.78 14.75
C ASN A 92 -1.86 9.03 13.28
N TRP A 93 -3.02 8.56 12.80
CA TRP A 93 -3.49 8.81 11.44
C TRP A 93 -3.71 10.30 11.16
N VAL A 94 -4.38 11.00 12.08
CA VAL A 94 -4.66 12.44 11.97
C VAL A 94 -3.39 13.28 12.05
N GLN A 95 -2.37 12.83 12.77
CA GLN A 95 -1.06 13.52 12.78
C GLN A 95 -0.43 13.58 11.40
N VAL A 96 -0.58 12.54 10.60
CA VAL A 96 0.02 12.44 9.26
C VAL A 96 -0.86 13.06 8.19
N PHE A 97 -2.18 12.78 8.22
CA PHE A 97 -3.12 13.14 7.15
C PHE A 97 -3.96 14.38 7.44
N GLY A 98 -3.87 14.93 8.68
CA GLY A 98 -4.70 16.04 9.10
C GLY A 98 -6.12 15.62 9.51
N GLU A 99 -6.90 16.57 10.00
CA GLU A 99 -8.25 16.33 10.56
C GLU A 99 -9.33 16.17 9.47
N ASN A 100 -9.12 16.77 8.31
CA ASN A 100 -10.13 16.82 7.28
C ASN A 100 -10.08 15.58 6.40
N LYS A 101 -11.05 14.67 6.57
CA LYS A 101 -11.15 13.41 5.83
C LYS A 101 -11.23 13.58 4.30
N PHE A 102 -11.79 14.69 3.81
CA PHE A 102 -11.88 14.95 2.37
C PHE A 102 -10.54 15.29 1.74
N LEU A 103 -9.60 15.84 2.52
CA LEU A 103 -8.28 16.24 2.04
C LEU A 103 -7.25 15.10 2.09
N TRP A 104 -7.56 13.95 2.68
CA TRP A 104 -6.65 12.80 2.74
C TRP A 104 -6.22 12.26 1.37
N PHE A 105 -7.06 12.47 0.36
CA PHE A 105 -6.79 12.01 -1.01
C PHE A 105 -6.20 13.11 -1.91
N PHE A 106 -6.16 14.35 -1.44
CA PHE A 106 -5.67 15.49 -2.20
C PHE A 106 -4.50 16.13 -1.46
N PRO A 107 -3.38 16.42 -2.14
CA PRO A 107 -2.26 17.14 -1.55
C PRO A 107 -2.67 18.61 -1.36
N ASP A 108 -3.32 18.92 -0.25
CA ASP A 108 -3.67 20.30 0.12
C ASP A 108 -2.66 20.83 1.12
N LEU A 109 -2.01 21.94 0.75
CA LEU A 109 -1.04 22.65 1.57
C LEU A 109 -1.69 23.71 2.48
N SER A 110 -3.03 23.79 2.52
CA SER A 110 -3.75 24.65 3.44
C SER A 110 -3.55 24.23 4.90
N GLU A 111 -3.78 25.15 5.85
CA GLU A 111 -3.64 24.83 7.29
C GLU A 111 -4.52 23.66 7.75
N LYS A 112 -5.66 23.41 7.08
CA LYS A 112 -6.58 22.33 7.40
C LYS A 112 -6.15 20.96 6.86
N GLY A 113 -5.30 20.92 5.84
CA GLY A 113 -4.76 19.71 5.22
C GLY A 113 -3.34 19.37 5.66
N ARG A 114 -2.70 20.23 6.46
CA ARG A 114 -1.34 19.97 6.96
C ARG A 114 -1.34 18.93 8.07
N PRO A 115 -0.28 18.12 8.18
CA PRO A 115 -0.01 17.31 9.36
C PRO A 115 -0.04 18.16 10.62
N LYS A 116 -0.53 17.62 11.72
CA LYS A 116 -0.52 18.31 13.02
C LYS A 116 0.89 18.42 13.58
N GLY A 117 1.25 19.62 14.04
CA GLY A 117 2.52 19.86 14.71
C GLY A 117 3.45 20.80 13.97
N ASP A 118 4.48 21.25 14.66
CA ASP A 118 5.54 22.13 14.17
C ASP A 118 6.75 21.35 13.62
N GLY A 119 6.69 20.01 13.64
CA GLY A 119 7.81 19.14 13.25
C GLY A 119 8.93 19.01 14.30
N LEU A 120 8.83 19.73 15.41
CA LEU A 120 9.84 19.73 16.48
C LEU A 120 9.30 19.13 17.78
N ASN A 121 8.06 19.46 18.13
CA ASN A 121 7.42 19.01 19.36
C ASN A 121 6.32 18.00 19.06
N TRP A 122 6.51 16.75 19.51
CA TRP A 122 5.58 15.67 19.31
C TRP A 122 4.87 15.31 20.59
N LYS A 123 3.56 15.04 20.52
CA LYS A 123 2.80 14.53 21.66
C LYS A 123 3.32 13.14 22.02
N THR A 124 3.47 12.89 23.31
CA THR A 124 3.87 11.59 23.86
C THR A 124 2.71 10.94 24.59
N SER A 125 2.65 9.62 24.61
CA SER A 125 1.65 8.91 25.39
C SER A 125 1.97 9.07 26.88
N SER A 126 0.97 9.46 27.67
CA SER A 126 1.11 9.65 29.13
C SER A 126 1.32 8.35 29.93
N ILE A 127 1.42 7.22 29.26
CA ILE A 127 1.56 5.89 29.89
C ILE A 127 2.96 5.66 30.43
N ILE A 128 3.94 6.46 30.04
CA ILE A 128 5.35 6.28 30.43
C ILE A 128 5.75 7.20 31.62
N GLU A 129 4.87 8.09 32.07
CA GLU A 129 5.13 8.99 33.20
C GLU A 129 4.60 8.46 34.55
N GLN A 130 4.24 7.19 34.66
CA GLN A 130 3.96 6.46 35.89
C GLN A 130 5.00 5.35 36.07
#